data_351bd6c9778381549a81ffc85f585f2c
#
_entry.id   351bd6c9778381549a81ffc85f585f2c
#
_cell.length_a   1.000
_cell.length_b   1.000
_cell.length_c   1.000
_cell.angle_alpha   90.00
_cell.angle_beta   90.00
_cell.angle_gamma   90.00
#
_symmetry.space_group_name_H-M   'P 1'
#
loop_
_entity.id
_entity.type
_entity.pdbx_description
1 polymer ?
#
loop_
_entity_poly.entity_id
_entity_poly.type
_entity_poly.pdbx_seq_one_letter_code
_entity_poly.pdbx_strand_id
1 'polypeptide(L)'
;MGQNQSIMDLVQREISKETVTPYFIEYFGQAPTHVAAAPGRVNLIGEHTDYNNGFVMPMALDNHCVVAVAPSPVGKHRFCGSLGDQIHEIAVEDALVPGEPFWSNYVRGVLANLHRRGIEIGPVDMLIDSNVPRGGGLSSSAALEVAVCTALAAFAGVEIDPKEVALIGQAVEHEFVNVPCGIMDQFISANGKKGMALKLDCATLEYELVPMNNESVSVLVLDSAVKHSLADGAYGQRRKQCEEASSIKIGRASCRERV
;
A
#
# COMPACT_ATOMS: atom_id res chain seq x y z
N MET A 1 -14.56 -16.26 20.78
CA MET A 1 -14.52 -15.12 21.72
C MET A 1 -13.46 -14.17 21.20
N GLY A 2 -13.84 -13.20 20.36
CA GLY A 2 -12.91 -12.20 19.82
C GLY A 2 -12.47 -11.29 20.95
N GLN A 3 -11.21 -11.36 21.32
CA GLN A 3 -10.58 -10.38 22.19
C GLN A 3 -10.60 -9.03 21.47
N ASN A 4 -11.19 -8.01 22.07
CA ASN A 4 -11.01 -6.62 21.67
C ASN A 4 -9.54 -6.23 21.89
N GLN A 5 -8.70 -6.53 20.92
CA GLN A 5 -7.32 -6.07 20.90
C GLN A 5 -7.35 -4.56 20.74
N SER A 6 -6.71 -3.83 21.67
CA SER A 6 -6.71 -2.37 21.62
C SER A 6 -5.92 -1.92 20.36
N ILE A 7 -6.28 -0.77 19.79
CA ILE A 7 -5.55 -0.19 18.66
C ILE A 7 -4.06 0.00 19.02
N MET A 8 -3.76 0.35 20.29
CA MET A 8 -2.38 0.46 20.77
C MET A 8 -1.62 -0.85 20.72
N ASP A 9 -2.26 -1.98 21.09
CA ASP A 9 -1.61 -3.29 21.05
C ASP A 9 -1.27 -3.70 19.59
N LEU A 10 -2.12 -3.35 18.63
CA LEU A 10 -1.89 -3.59 17.21
C LEU A 10 -0.73 -2.76 16.66
N VAL A 11 -0.65 -1.48 17.01
CA VAL A 11 0.39 -0.55 16.54
C VAL A 11 1.77 -0.90 17.09
N GLN A 12 1.84 -1.42 18.31
CA GLN A 12 3.10 -1.80 18.97
C GLN A 12 3.51 -3.25 18.68
N ARG A 13 2.68 -4.03 17.99
CA ARG A 13 3.01 -5.41 17.67
C ARG A 13 4.16 -5.47 16.68
N GLU A 14 5.22 -6.19 17.06
CA GLU A 14 6.31 -6.50 16.13
C GLU A 14 5.81 -7.47 15.07
N ILE A 15 6.01 -7.12 13.80
CA ILE A 15 5.73 -8.00 12.66
C ILE A 15 6.97 -8.11 11.79
N SER A 16 7.31 -9.34 11.44
CA SER A 16 8.51 -9.66 10.65
C SER A 16 8.32 -11.02 9.97
N LYS A 17 9.29 -11.44 9.21
CA LYS A 17 9.33 -12.81 8.67
C LYS A 17 9.20 -13.86 9.77
N GLU A 18 9.87 -13.63 10.89
CA GLU A 18 9.90 -14.54 12.03
C GLU A 18 8.54 -14.67 12.70
N THR A 19 7.81 -13.55 12.83
CA THR A 19 6.49 -13.52 13.47
C THR A 19 5.36 -14.02 12.57
N VAL A 20 5.44 -13.83 11.24
CA VAL A 20 4.38 -14.29 10.31
C VAL A 20 4.51 -15.75 9.91
N THR A 21 5.72 -16.33 9.95
CA THR A 21 5.97 -17.72 9.54
C THR A 21 5.14 -18.74 10.34
N PRO A 22 5.03 -18.68 11.67
CA PRO A 22 4.18 -19.61 12.42
C PRO A 22 2.70 -19.56 12.01
N TYR A 23 2.14 -18.35 11.80
CA TYR A 23 0.77 -18.20 11.32
C TYR A 23 0.60 -18.75 9.90
N PHE A 24 1.56 -18.51 9.01
CA PHE A 24 1.52 -19.06 7.66
C PHE A 24 1.46 -20.59 7.69
N ILE A 25 2.27 -21.25 8.56
CA ILE A 25 2.26 -22.71 8.72
C ILE A 25 0.92 -23.18 9.30
N GLU A 26 0.34 -22.46 10.26
CA GLU A 26 -0.95 -22.78 10.84
C GLU A 26 -2.08 -22.78 9.80
N TYR A 27 -2.12 -21.76 8.91
CA TYR A 27 -3.17 -21.61 7.89
C TYR A 27 -2.98 -22.55 6.70
N PHE A 28 -1.74 -22.75 6.25
CA PHE A 28 -1.47 -23.40 4.97
C PHE A 28 -0.71 -24.74 5.08
N GLY A 29 -0.26 -25.12 6.27
CA GLY A 29 0.43 -26.39 6.52
C GLY A 29 1.84 -26.47 5.95
N GLN A 30 2.42 -25.36 5.51
CA GLN A 30 3.76 -25.28 4.91
C GLN A 30 4.45 -23.97 5.29
N ALA A 31 5.78 -23.90 5.16
CA ALA A 31 6.52 -22.66 5.39
C ALA A 31 6.44 -21.73 4.16
N PRO A 32 6.45 -20.40 4.35
CA PRO A 32 6.50 -19.46 3.22
C PRO A 32 7.84 -19.56 2.49
N THR A 33 7.82 -19.43 1.17
CA THR A 33 9.03 -19.39 0.34
C THR A 33 9.58 -17.98 0.17
N HIS A 34 8.69 -16.97 0.15
CA HIS A 34 9.06 -15.56 0.03
C HIS A 34 8.28 -14.74 1.04
N VAL A 35 8.94 -13.69 1.54
CA VAL A 35 8.32 -12.73 2.46
C VAL A 35 8.78 -11.33 2.05
N ALA A 36 7.83 -10.42 1.91
CA ALA A 36 8.09 -9.01 1.63
C ALA A 36 7.41 -8.12 2.68
N ALA A 37 7.95 -6.93 2.88
CA ALA A 37 7.39 -5.93 3.77
C ALA A 37 7.38 -4.56 3.08
N ALA A 38 6.37 -3.75 3.37
CA ALA A 38 6.29 -2.38 2.89
C ALA A 38 5.72 -1.46 3.99
N PRO A 39 6.32 -0.28 4.20
CA PRO A 39 5.96 0.61 5.29
C PRO A 39 4.69 1.42 5.00
N GLY A 40 4.01 1.83 6.08
CA GLY A 40 3.14 3.00 6.05
C GLY A 40 3.94 4.29 5.92
N ARG A 41 3.25 5.43 5.84
CA ARG A 41 3.90 6.73 5.68
C ARG A 41 3.23 7.84 6.50
N VAL A 42 4.00 8.89 6.77
CA VAL A 42 3.49 10.21 7.13
C VAL A 42 3.96 11.22 6.09
N ASN A 43 3.12 12.19 5.74
CA ASN A 43 3.53 13.29 4.87
C ASN A 43 3.98 14.48 5.72
N LEU A 44 5.14 15.07 5.42
CA LEU A 44 5.66 16.25 6.12
C LEU A 44 5.11 17.54 5.52
N ILE A 45 4.98 17.59 4.20
CA ILE A 45 4.47 18.76 3.46
C ILE A 45 4.03 18.35 2.04
N GLY A 46 3.04 19.07 1.49
CA GLY A 46 2.53 18.80 0.14
C GLY A 46 1.17 18.11 0.16
N GLU A 47 0.31 18.45 1.13
CA GLU A 47 -1.03 17.89 1.22
C GLU A 47 -1.88 18.28 -0.01
N HIS A 48 -2.55 17.28 -0.60
CA HIS A 48 -3.40 17.44 -1.78
C HIS A 48 -2.69 17.91 -3.05
N THR A 49 -1.37 17.81 -3.12
CA THR A 49 -0.58 18.21 -4.30
C THR A 49 -0.23 17.03 -5.21
N ASP A 50 -0.25 15.82 -4.73
CA ASP A 50 0.12 14.60 -5.45
C ASP A 50 -0.77 14.33 -6.68
N TYR A 51 -2.09 14.45 -6.57
CA TYR A 51 -3.01 14.33 -7.71
C TYR A 51 -3.16 15.63 -8.54
N ASN A 52 -2.45 16.69 -8.14
CA ASN A 52 -2.35 17.96 -8.85
C ASN A 52 -0.99 18.15 -9.54
N ASN A 53 -0.20 17.09 -9.69
CA ASN A 53 1.14 17.11 -10.28
C ASN A 53 2.12 18.03 -9.55
N GLY A 54 1.95 18.22 -8.23
CA GLY A 54 2.81 19.04 -7.39
C GLY A 54 3.91 18.23 -6.69
N PHE A 55 4.59 18.90 -5.76
CA PHE A 55 5.59 18.28 -4.93
C PHE A 55 5.01 17.76 -3.61
N VAL A 56 5.54 16.64 -3.15
CA VAL A 56 5.27 16.09 -1.82
C VAL A 56 6.58 15.71 -1.13
N MET A 57 6.55 15.62 0.20
CA MET A 57 7.73 15.21 0.97
C MET A 57 7.32 14.26 2.11
N PRO A 58 6.89 13.03 1.79
CA PRO A 58 6.59 12.01 2.78
C PRO A 58 7.86 11.36 3.37
N MET A 59 7.67 10.65 4.48
CA MET A 59 8.65 9.72 5.04
C MET A 59 7.98 8.39 5.41
N ALA A 60 8.74 7.29 5.26
CA ALA A 60 8.31 5.96 5.67
C ALA A 60 8.30 5.83 7.19
N LEU A 61 7.35 5.06 7.71
CA LEU A 61 7.23 4.72 9.13
C LEU A 61 7.86 3.36 9.44
N ASP A 62 8.10 3.10 10.71
CA ASP A 62 8.48 1.76 11.16
C ASP A 62 7.31 0.76 11.12
N ASN A 63 6.07 1.27 11.18
CA ASN A 63 4.87 0.46 10.95
C ASN A 63 4.79 0.00 9.49
N HIS A 64 4.53 -1.28 9.26
CA HIS A 64 4.55 -1.85 7.92
C HIS A 64 3.53 -2.99 7.76
N CYS A 65 3.31 -3.39 6.53
CA CYS A 65 2.60 -4.60 6.14
C CYS A 65 3.62 -5.65 5.72
N VAL A 66 3.45 -6.89 6.19
CA VAL A 66 4.26 -8.05 5.80
C VAL A 66 3.37 -9.03 5.05
N VAL A 67 3.85 -9.51 3.93
CA VAL A 67 3.18 -10.51 3.09
C VAL A 67 4.09 -11.70 2.91
N ALA A 68 3.62 -12.88 3.33
CA ALA A 68 4.30 -14.16 3.16
C ALA A 68 3.59 -14.97 2.08
N VAL A 69 4.34 -15.62 1.19
CA VAL A 69 3.79 -16.40 0.08
C VAL A 69 4.52 -17.75 -0.10
N ALA A 70 3.78 -18.75 -0.59
CA ALA A 70 4.31 -20.04 -1.05
C ALA A 70 3.45 -20.60 -2.19
N PRO A 71 3.93 -21.59 -2.98
CA PRO A 71 3.09 -22.27 -3.97
C PRO A 71 1.86 -22.89 -3.32
N SER A 72 0.68 -22.71 -3.91
CA SER A 72 -0.55 -23.32 -3.42
C SER A 72 -0.72 -24.73 -3.97
N PRO A 73 -0.85 -25.76 -3.10
CA PRO A 73 -0.99 -27.14 -3.54
C PRO A 73 -2.38 -27.47 -4.11
N VAL A 74 -3.35 -26.55 -3.95
CA VAL A 74 -4.73 -26.78 -4.40
C VAL A 74 -5.08 -26.15 -5.75
N GLY A 75 -4.08 -25.59 -6.45
CA GLY A 75 -4.27 -25.02 -7.79
C GLY A 75 -5.05 -23.70 -7.84
N LYS A 76 -5.20 -23.03 -6.71
CA LYS A 76 -5.89 -21.72 -6.59
C LYS A 76 -5.01 -20.70 -5.86
N HIS A 77 -5.29 -19.43 -6.05
CA HIS A 77 -4.81 -18.40 -5.15
C HIS A 77 -5.63 -18.45 -3.85
N ARG A 78 -4.95 -18.56 -2.71
CA ARG A 78 -5.58 -18.52 -1.38
C ARG A 78 -4.90 -17.44 -0.55
N PHE A 79 -5.70 -16.63 0.15
CA PHE A 79 -5.14 -15.56 0.97
C PHE A 79 -6.00 -15.27 2.19
N CYS A 80 -5.36 -14.86 3.28
CA CYS A 80 -6.01 -14.49 4.53
C CYS A 80 -5.17 -13.45 5.30
N GLY A 81 -5.80 -12.79 6.27
CA GLY A 81 -5.10 -11.99 7.28
C GLY A 81 -4.68 -12.84 8.48
N SER A 82 -3.65 -12.43 9.22
CA SER A 82 -3.10 -13.16 10.38
C SER A 82 -4.01 -13.14 11.62
N LEU A 83 -5.03 -12.27 11.67
CA LEU A 83 -5.87 -12.07 12.86
C LEU A 83 -7.15 -12.93 12.87
N GLY A 84 -7.09 -14.16 12.35
CA GLY A 84 -8.22 -15.09 12.38
C GLY A 84 -9.20 -14.94 11.23
N ASP A 85 -8.77 -14.36 10.14
CA ASP A 85 -9.58 -14.21 8.93
C ASP A 85 -9.79 -15.56 8.23
N GLN A 86 -10.92 -15.68 7.55
CA GLN A 86 -11.16 -16.82 6.66
C GLN A 86 -10.17 -16.82 5.50
N ILE A 87 -9.78 -18.02 5.04
CA ILE A 87 -9.06 -18.16 3.78
C ILE A 87 -10.02 -17.85 2.63
N HIS A 88 -9.66 -16.87 1.81
CA HIS A 88 -10.35 -16.54 0.57
C HIS A 88 -9.66 -17.22 -0.59
N GLU A 89 -10.43 -17.72 -1.55
CA GLU A 89 -9.93 -18.43 -2.72
C GLU A 89 -10.36 -17.74 -4.01
N ILE A 90 -9.46 -17.72 -4.99
CA ILE A 90 -9.73 -17.30 -6.36
C ILE A 90 -9.12 -18.36 -7.28
N ALA A 91 -9.89 -18.89 -8.22
CA ALA A 91 -9.32 -19.76 -9.24
C ALA A 91 -8.36 -18.97 -10.15
N VAL A 92 -7.27 -19.59 -10.58
CA VAL A 92 -6.25 -18.90 -11.39
C VAL A 92 -6.81 -18.44 -12.72
N GLU A 93 -7.79 -19.19 -13.26
CA GLU A 93 -8.50 -18.91 -14.50
C GLU A 93 -9.65 -17.89 -14.36
N ASP A 94 -10.03 -17.53 -13.13
CA ASP A 94 -11.11 -16.56 -12.91
C ASP A 94 -10.70 -15.16 -13.35
N ALA A 95 -11.67 -14.42 -13.87
CA ALA A 95 -11.48 -13.02 -14.18
C ALA A 95 -11.15 -12.22 -12.91
N LEU A 96 -10.00 -11.56 -12.90
CA LEU A 96 -9.58 -10.71 -11.80
C LEU A 96 -10.31 -9.37 -11.87
N VAL A 97 -11.48 -9.32 -11.21
CA VAL A 97 -12.36 -8.16 -11.11
C VAL A 97 -12.64 -7.84 -9.64
N PRO A 98 -13.11 -6.62 -9.31
CA PRO A 98 -13.55 -6.30 -7.95
C PRO A 98 -14.61 -7.29 -7.45
N GLY A 99 -14.52 -7.66 -6.17
CA GLY A 99 -15.41 -8.66 -5.55
C GLY A 99 -15.41 -8.57 -4.02
N GLU A 100 -16.01 -9.57 -3.39
CA GLU A 100 -16.06 -9.67 -1.93
C GLU A 100 -15.04 -10.70 -1.38
N PRO A 101 -14.54 -10.49 -0.16
CA PRO A 101 -14.74 -9.29 0.67
C PRO A 101 -14.00 -8.08 0.10
N PHE A 102 -14.46 -6.87 0.39
CA PHE A 102 -13.93 -5.63 -0.20
C PHE A 102 -12.39 -5.52 -0.12
N TRP A 103 -11.79 -5.88 1.02
CA TRP A 103 -10.33 -5.80 1.19
C TRP A 103 -9.56 -6.72 0.21
N SER A 104 -10.19 -7.79 -0.30
CA SER A 104 -9.57 -8.68 -1.28
C SER A 104 -9.26 -7.97 -2.61
N ASN A 105 -9.89 -6.83 -2.85
CA ASN A 105 -9.71 -6.05 -4.08
C ASN A 105 -8.28 -5.51 -4.22
N TYR A 106 -7.59 -5.27 -3.12
CA TYR A 106 -6.16 -4.92 -3.15
C TYR A 106 -5.32 -6.07 -3.72
N VAL A 107 -5.56 -7.31 -3.27
CA VAL A 107 -4.87 -8.50 -3.78
C VAL A 107 -5.25 -8.78 -5.24
N ARG A 108 -6.57 -8.77 -5.56
CA ARG A 108 -7.10 -8.97 -6.91
C ARG A 108 -6.52 -7.96 -7.90
N GLY A 109 -6.47 -6.69 -7.49
CA GLY A 109 -5.94 -5.60 -8.31
C GLY A 109 -4.45 -5.74 -8.59
N VAL A 110 -3.64 -6.15 -7.60
CA VAL A 110 -2.21 -6.42 -7.81
C VAL A 110 -2.01 -7.60 -8.77
N LEU A 111 -2.70 -8.72 -8.57
CA LEU A 111 -2.64 -9.88 -9.49
C LEU A 111 -3.00 -9.47 -10.93
N ALA A 112 -4.11 -8.71 -11.11
CA ALA A 112 -4.54 -8.25 -12.43
C ALA A 112 -3.51 -7.34 -13.09
N ASN A 113 -2.90 -6.42 -12.32
CA ASN A 113 -1.91 -5.49 -12.85
C ASN A 113 -0.57 -6.17 -13.18
N LEU A 114 -0.17 -7.19 -12.41
CA LEU A 114 1.00 -8.03 -12.74
C LEU A 114 0.75 -8.83 -14.03
N HIS A 115 -0.42 -9.46 -14.14
CA HIS A 115 -0.80 -10.20 -15.36
C HIS A 115 -0.80 -9.32 -16.61
N ARG A 116 -1.36 -8.11 -16.54
CA ARG A 116 -1.32 -7.13 -17.67
C ARG A 116 0.09 -6.75 -18.11
N ARG A 117 1.08 -6.89 -17.24
CA ARG A 117 2.49 -6.67 -17.50
C ARG A 117 3.23 -7.93 -17.96
N GLY A 118 2.49 -9.01 -18.20
CA GLY A 118 3.05 -10.29 -18.63
C GLY A 118 3.74 -11.07 -17.49
N ILE A 119 3.49 -10.72 -16.24
CA ILE A 119 4.01 -11.44 -15.07
C ILE A 119 2.93 -12.39 -14.58
N GLU A 120 3.09 -13.65 -14.97
CA GLU A 120 2.14 -14.70 -14.61
C GLU A 120 2.43 -15.21 -13.20
N ILE A 121 1.40 -15.16 -12.33
CA ILE A 121 1.47 -15.69 -10.98
C ILE A 121 0.75 -17.01 -10.94
N GLY A 122 1.50 -18.10 -10.73
CA GLY A 122 0.92 -19.42 -10.49
C GLY A 122 0.11 -19.48 -9.20
N PRO A 123 -0.58 -20.60 -8.91
CA PRO A 123 -1.33 -20.78 -7.68
C PRO A 123 -0.48 -20.45 -6.45
N VAL A 124 -0.96 -19.56 -5.59
CA VAL A 124 -0.20 -19.04 -4.44
C VAL A 124 -1.03 -19.01 -3.17
N ASP A 125 -0.44 -19.46 -2.07
CA ASP A 125 -0.91 -19.24 -0.71
C ASP A 125 -0.28 -17.95 -0.19
N MET A 126 -1.08 -17.06 0.43
CA MET A 126 -0.66 -15.75 0.89
C MET A 126 -1.21 -15.44 2.27
N LEU A 127 -0.34 -15.08 3.20
CA LEU A 127 -0.69 -14.51 4.51
C LEU A 127 -0.29 -13.05 4.57
N ILE A 128 -1.22 -12.21 5.02
CA ILE A 128 -1.03 -10.76 5.15
C ILE A 128 -1.12 -10.39 6.62
N ASP A 129 -0.11 -9.68 7.11
CA ASP A 129 -0.08 -9.12 8.46
C ASP A 129 0.34 -7.66 8.45
N SER A 130 -0.27 -6.82 9.29
CA SER A 130 0.02 -5.39 9.30
C SER A 130 -0.15 -4.76 10.67
N ASN A 131 0.80 -3.91 11.07
CA ASN A 131 0.69 -3.01 12.21
C ASN A 131 0.52 -1.55 11.81
N VAL A 132 0.28 -1.26 10.52
CA VAL A 132 -0.11 0.09 10.08
C VAL A 132 -1.55 0.34 10.50
N PRO A 133 -1.84 1.40 11.26
CA PRO A 133 -3.20 1.71 11.72
C PRO A 133 -4.19 1.89 10.57
N ARG A 134 -5.28 1.12 10.59
CA ARG A 134 -6.32 1.20 9.55
C ARG A 134 -7.20 2.43 9.79
N GLY A 135 -7.37 3.25 8.77
CA GLY A 135 -8.19 4.49 8.85
C GLY A 135 -7.52 5.63 9.62
N GLY A 136 -6.28 5.48 10.06
CA GLY A 136 -5.48 6.50 10.75
C GLY A 136 -4.73 7.46 9.82
N GLY A 137 -4.98 7.44 8.52
CA GLY A 137 -4.29 8.32 7.55
C GLY A 137 -2.82 7.97 7.31
N LEU A 138 -2.36 6.78 7.74
CA LEU A 138 -0.96 6.34 7.62
C LEU A 138 -0.71 5.37 6.44
N SER A 139 -1.60 5.35 5.46
CA SER A 139 -1.48 4.61 4.18
C SER A 139 -1.36 3.10 4.32
N SER A 140 -2.25 2.50 5.12
CA SER A 140 -2.30 1.04 5.26
C SER A 140 -2.62 0.32 3.95
N SER A 141 -3.40 0.90 3.04
CA SER A 141 -3.69 0.34 1.72
C SER A 141 -2.45 0.31 0.84
N ALA A 142 -1.73 1.43 0.73
CA ALA A 142 -0.49 1.49 -0.06
C ALA A 142 0.58 0.52 0.46
N ALA A 143 0.73 0.40 1.79
CA ALA A 143 1.63 -0.59 2.38
C ALA A 143 1.23 -2.03 2.01
N LEU A 144 -0.07 -2.34 1.99
CA LEU A 144 -0.59 -3.64 1.57
C LEU A 144 -0.30 -3.90 0.08
N GLU A 145 -0.65 -2.96 -0.79
CA GLU A 145 -0.46 -3.07 -2.25
C GLU A 145 1.01 -3.29 -2.61
N VAL A 146 1.90 -2.48 -2.05
CA VAL A 146 3.35 -2.56 -2.29
C VAL A 146 3.92 -3.87 -1.74
N ALA A 147 3.53 -4.30 -0.54
CA ALA A 147 3.99 -5.57 0.04
C ALA A 147 3.51 -6.78 -0.77
N VAL A 148 2.23 -6.80 -1.21
CA VAL A 148 1.67 -7.88 -2.06
C VAL A 148 2.39 -7.90 -3.41
N CYS A 149 2.55 -6.76 -4.06
CA CYS A 149 3.22 -6.67 -5.36
C CYS A 149 4.66 -7.17 -5.27
N THR A 150 5.42 -6.74 -4.26
CA THR A 150 6.81 -7.15 -4.05
C THR A 150 6.92 -8.65 -3.74
N ALA A 151 6.03 -9.19 -2.89
CA ALA A 151 6.02 -10.62 -2.56
C ALA A 151 5.72 -11.49 -3.78
N LEU A 152 4.72 -11.11 -4.59
CA LEU A 152 4.32 -11.84 -5.78
C LEU A 152 5.36 -11.75 -6.89
N ALA A 153 6.01 -10.59 -7.08
CA ALA A 153 7.11 -10.44 -8.02
C ALA A 153 8.29 -11.35 -7.64
N ALA A 154 8.68 -11.35 -6.37
CA ALA A 154 9.72 -12.25 -5.86
C ALA A 154 9.33 -13.72 -6.04
N PHE A 155 8.07 -14.08 -5.79
CA PHE A 155 7.54 -15.44 -6.00
C PHE A 155 7.61 -15.87 -7.47
N ALA A 156 7.34 -14.95 -8.40
CA ALA A 156 7.48 -15.19 -9.84
C ALA A 156 8.93 -15.17 -10.34
N GLY A 157 9.90 -14.85 -9.48
CA GLY A 157 11.32 -14.70 -9.88
C GLY A 157 11.59 -13.48 -10.74
N VAL A 158 10.75 -12.43 -10.64
CA VAL A 158 10.85 -11.20 -11.43
C VAL A 158 11.26 -10.04 -10.53
N GLU A 159 12.24 -9.25 -10.95
CA GLU A 159 12.59 -7.98 -10.33
C GLU A 159 11.78 -6.86 -10.99
N ILE A 160 11.06 -6.08 -10.19
CA ILE A 160 10.27 -4.93 -10.66
C ILE A 160 10.87 -3.65 -10.07
N ASP A 161 11.00 -2.61 -10.91
CA ASP A 161 11.42 -1.28 -10.45
C ASP A 161 10.45 -0.77 -9.35
N PRO A 162 10.92 -0.28 -8.21
CA PRO A 162 10.06 0.26 -7.17
C PRO A 162 9.10 1.37 -7.61
N LYS A 163 9.44 2.16 -8.63
CA LYS A 163 8.52 3.13 -9.24
C LYS A 163 7.34 2.42 -9.92
N GLU A 164 7.62 1.31 -10.60
CA GLU A 164 6.57 0.51 -11.27
C GLU A 164 5.67 -0.18 -10.23
N VAL A 165 6.23 -0.64 -9.11
CA VAL A 165 5.47 -1.17 -7.98
C VAL A 165 4.50 -0.10 -7.45
N ALA A 166 4.95 1.15 -7.31
CA ALA A 166 4.09 2.26 -6.89
C ALA A 166 2.96 2.55 -7.88
N LEU A 167 3.25 2.50 -9.19
CA LEU A 167 2.24 2.69 -10.24
C LEU A 167 1.21 1.56 -10.26
N ILE A 168 1.63 0.32 -9.99
CA ILE A 168 0.73 -0.82 -9.82
C ILE A 168 -0.23 -0.55 -8.65
N GLY A 169 0.27 -0.16 -7.48
CA GLY A 169 -0.56 0.13 -6.32
C GLY A 169 -1.56 1.26 -6.60
N GLN A 170 -1.14 2.35 -7.24
CA GLN A 170 -2.05 3.42 -7.64
C GLN A 170 -3.15 2.94 -8.60
N ALA A 171 -2.80 2.10 -9.57
CA ALA A 171 -3.78 1.51 -10.48
C ALA A 171 -4.79 0.62 -9.73
N VAL A 172 -4.36 -0.11 -8.70
CA VAL A 172 -5.25 -0.90 -7.83
C VAL A 172 -6.28 -0.01 -7.13
N GLU A 173 -5.83 1.09 -6.52
CA GLU A 173 -6.75 2.05 -5.87
C GLU A 173 -7.78 2.60 -6.87
N HIS A 174 -7.36 2.96 -8.07
CA HIS A 174 -8.25 3.54 -9.08
C HIS A 174 -9.24 2.51 -9.65
N GLU A 175 -8.78 1.32 -9.98
CA GLU A 175 -9.56 0.35 -10.77
C GLU A 175 -10.33 -0.65 -9.92
N PHE A 176 -9.80 -1.04 -8.74
CA PHE A 176 -10.35 -2.09 -7.91
C PHE A 176 -10.99 -1.59 -6.62
N VAL A 177 -10.54 -0.45 -6.11
CA VAL A 177 -11.02 0.16 -4.86
C VAL A 177 -11.86 1.40 -5.12
N ASN A 178 -11.77 1.97 -6.32
CA ASN A 178 -12.48 3.17 -6.78
C ASN A 178 -12.12 4.43 -5.96
N VAL A 179 -10.85 4.54 -5.57
CA VAL A 179 -10.29 5.72 -4.88
C VAL A 179 -9.34 6.44 -5.83
N PRO A 180 -9.67 7.65 -6.32
CA PRO A 180 -8.85 8.39 -7.29
C PRO A 180 -7.69 9.12 -6.60
N CYS A 181 -6.83 8.38 -5.89
CA CYS A 181 -5.69 8.91 -5.15
C CYS A 181 -4.57 9.45 -6.06
N GLY A 182 -3.66 10.26 -5.49
CA GLY A 182 -2.37 10.56 -6.10
C GLY A 182 -1.39 9.39 -5.95
N ILE A 183 -0.12 9.62 -6.31
CA ILE A 183 0.91 8.56 -6.30
C ILE A 183 1.71 8.52 -4.99
N MET A 184 1.62 9.55 -4.15
CA MET A 184 2.51 9.77 -3.01
C MET A 184 2.64 8.54 -2.10
N ASP A 185 1.53 7.94 -1.74
CA ASP A 185 1.45 6.89 -0.72
C ASP A 185 2.18 5.63 -1.15
N GLN A 186 1.88 5.15 -2.34
CA GLN A 186 2.52 3.98 -2.92
C GLN A 186 3.99 4.26 -3.25
N PHE A 187 4.30 5.50 -3.69
CA PHE A 187 5.65 5.86 -4.07
C PHE A 187 6.61 5.84 -2.88
N ILE A 188 6.23 6.46 -1.75
CA ILE A 188 7.06 6.41 -0.54
C ILE A 188 7.13 5.00 0.07
N SER A 189 6.04 4.23 0.03
CA SER A 189 6.03 2.86 0.52
C SER A 189 7.01 1.97 -0.27
N ALA A 190 7.15 2.18 -1.59
CA ALA A 190 8.04 1.41 -2.45
C ALA A 190 9.49 1.93 -2.47
N ASN A 191 9.71 3.24 -2.36
CA ASN A 191 11.02 3.87 -2.57
C ASN A 191 11.64 4.47 -1.29
N GLY A 192 10.92 4.46 -0.18
CA GLY A 192 11.37 5.03 1.10
C GLY A 192 12.61 4.35 1.66
N LYS A 193 13.43 5.11 2.37
CA LYS A 193 14.60 4.59 3.08
C LYS A 193 14.59 5.07 4.52
N LYS A 194 15.04 4.21 5.42
CA LYS A 194 15.16 4.52 6.85
C LYS A 194 15.97 5.80 7.08
N GLY A 195 15.44 6.71 7.88
CA GLY A 195 16.10 7.99 8.22
C GLY A 195 16.09 9.03 7.10
N MET A 196 15.25 8.82 6.06
CA MET A 196 15.12 9.74 4.93
C MET A 196 13.68 10.17 4.74
N ALA A 197 13.47 11.45 4.44
CA ALA A 197 12.27 11.89 3.73
C ALA A 197 12.49 11.76 2.22
N LEU A 198 11.42 11.71 1.46
CA LEU A 198 11.48 11.56 0.01
C LEU A 198 10.77 12.76 -0.63
N LYS A 199 11.54 13.67 -1.25
CA LYS A 199 10.98 14.77 -2.05
C LYS A 199 10.64 14.24 -3.44
N LEU A 200 9.37 14.26 -3.81
CA LEU A 200 8.86 13.74 -5.08
C LEU A 200 8.19 14.84 -5.89
N ASP A 201 8.55 14.96 -7.17
CA ASP A 201 7.74 15.63 -8.19
C ASP A 201 6.72 14.64 -8.75
N CYS A 202 5.45 14.77 -8.37
CA CYS A 202 4.40 13.84 -8.77
C CYS A 202 4.05 13.92 -10.28
N ALA A 203 4.55 14.91 -11.02
CA ALA A 203 4.34 14.98 -12.45
C ALA A 203 5.37 14.20 -13.26
N THR A 204 6.62 14.15 -12.79
CA THR A 204 7.73 13.50 -13.50
C THR A 204 8.15 12.19 -12.87
N LEU A 205 7.74 11.95 -11.61
CA LEU A 205 8.20 10.86 -10.75
C LEU A 205 9.72 10.89 -10.50
N GLU A 206 10.32 12.07 -10.65
CA GLU A 206 11.67 12.32 -10.18
C GLU A 206 11.65 12.55 -8.67
N TYR A 207 12.60 11.98 -7.96
CA TYR A 207 12.65 12.10 -6.51
C TYR A 207 14.07 12.23 -5.98
N GLU A 208 14.17 12.80 -4.79
CA GLU A 208 15.38 12.96 -4.02
C GLU A 208 15.15 12.45 -2.59
N LEU A 209 16.12 11.70 -2.07
CA LEU A 209 16.12 11.28 -0.67
C LEU A 209 16.81 12.34 0.19
N VAL A 210 16.08 12.90 1.14
CA VAL A 210 16.54 13.98 2.02
C VAL A 210 16.82 13.41 3.41
N PRO A 211 18.07 13.46 3.91
CA PRO A 211 18.40 12.95 5.24
C PRO A 211 17.62 13.64 6.35
N MET A 212 17.03 12.84 7.26
CA MET A 212 16.30 13.28 8.45
C MET A 212 17.05 12.89 9.74
N ASN A 213 18.35 13.15 9.78
CA ASN A 213 19.27 12.69 10.82
C ASN A 213 19.60 13.77 11.88
N ASN A 214 18.72 14.75 12.09
CA ASN A 214 18.86 15.71 13.17
C ASN A 214 18.30 15.12 14.48
N GLU A 215 19.18 14.65 15.38
CA GLU A 215 18.81 14.02 16.65
C GLU A 215 18.02 14.95 17.62
N SER A 216 18.04 16.26 17.38
CA SER A 216 17.28 17.23 18.18
C SER A 216 15.83 17.44 17.68
N VAL A 217 15.43 16.76 16.60
CA VAL A 217 14.10 16.87 16.01
C VAL A 217 13.43 15.50 15.93
N SER A 218 12.19 15.43 16.39
CA SER A 218 11.36 14.22 16.28
C SER A 218 10.04 14.55 15.58
N VAL A 219 9.56 13.63 14.76
CA VAL A 219 8.22 13.71 14.16
C VAL A 219 7.26 12.96 15.07
N LEU A 220 6.29 13.68 15.62
CA LEU A 220 5.22 13.10 16.45
C LEU A 220 3.95 12.99 15.60
N VAL A 221 3.44 11.77 15.47
CA VAL A 221 2.16 11.48 14.79
C VAL A 221 1.08 11.32 15.85
N LEU A 222 0.04 12.16 15.79
CA LEU A 222 -1.10 12.11 16.68
C LEU A 222 -2.33 11.64 15.90
N ASP A 223 -2.88 10.48 16.29
CA ASP A 223 -4.13 9.99 15.76
C ASP A 223 -5.30 10.60 16.53
N SER A 224 -6.17 11.33 15.85
CA SER A 224 -7.38 11.91 16.42
C SER A 224 -8.47 10.89 16.73
N ALA A 225 -8.28 9.63 16.34
CA ALA A 225 -9.26 8.54 16.42
C ALA A 225 -10.59 8.83 15.65
N VAL A 226 -10.63 9.87 14.81
CA VAL A 226 -11.75 10.12 13.91
C VAL A 226 -11.59 9.19 12.69
N LYS A 227 -12.44 8.17 12.61
CA LYS A 227 -12.44 7.25 11.49
C LYS A 227 -12.97 7.94 10.23
N HIS A 228 -12.15 8.02 9.21
CA HIS A 228 -12.60 8.38 7.87
C HIS A 228 -12.82 7.08 7.09
N SER A 229 -14.02 6.89 6.53
CA SER A 229 -14.23 5.81 5.57
C SER A 229 -13.74 6.28 4.20
N LEU A 230 -12.94 5.47 3.51
CA LEU A 230 -12.57 5.71 2.11
C LEU A 230 -13.82 5.80 1.21
N ALA A 231 -14.94 5.22 1.65
CA ALA A 231 -16.23 5.23 0.96
C ALA A 231 -16.96 6.59 0.99
N ASP A 232 -16.56 7.54 1.84
CA ASP A 232 -17.29 8.82 1.97
C ASP A 232 -17.12 9.75 0.77
N GLY A 233 -16.32 9.38 -0.23
CA GLY A 233 -16.17 10.13 -1.48
C GLY A 233 -15.54 11.52 -1.32
N ALA A 234 -15.18 11.94 -0.10
CA ALA A 234 -14.64 13.26 0.19
C ALA A 234 -13.33 13.54 -0.58
N TYR A 235 -12.49 12.51 -0.74
CA TYR A 235 -11.24 12.61 -1.48
C TYR A 235 -11.49 12.88 -2.97
N GLY A 236 -12.36 12.09 -3.61
CA GLY A 236 -12.76 12.28 -5.00
C GLY A 236 -13.42 13.66 -5.24
N GLN A 237 -14.23 14.12 -4.27
CA GLN A 237 -14.82 15.45 -4.33
C GLN A 237 -13.74 16.56 -4.28
N ARG A 238 -12.73 16.45 -3.43
CA ARG A 238 -11.61 17.40 -3.35
C ARG A 238 -10.80 17.44 -4.64
N ARG A 239 -10.47 16.27 -5.18
CA ARG A 239 -9.81 16.18 -6.48
C ARG A 239 -10.60 16.88 -7.58
N LYS A 240 -11.90 16.63 -7.67
CA LYS A 240 -12.78 17.28 -8.65
C LYS A 240 -12.82 18.80 -8.49
N GLN A 241 -12.89 19.30 -7.25
CA GLN A 241 -12.84 20.73 -6.96
C GLN A 241 -11.51 21.38 -7.41
N CYS A 242 -10.38 20.68 -7.24
CA CYS A 242 -9.08 21.13 -7.72
C CYS A 242 -9.04 21.17 -9.26
N GLU A 243 -9.57 20.15 -9.92
CA GLU A 243 -9.64 20.08 -11.38
C GLU A 243 -10.52 21.21 -11.96
N GLU A 244 -11.68 21.46 -11.34
CA GLU A 244 -12.57 22.57 -11.70
C GLU A 244 -11.88 23.94 -11.50
N ALA A 245 -11.25 24.17 -10.36
CA ALA A 245 -10.53 25.41 -10.08
C ALA A 245 -9.38 25.64 -11.08
N SER A 246 -8.63 24.61 -11.43
CA SER A 246 -7.54 24.66 -12.41
C SER A 246 -8.05 24.99 -13.81
N SER A 247 -9.23 24.50 -14.18
CA SER A 247 -9.84 24.78 -15.49
C SER A 247 -10.30 26.23 -15.63
N ILE A 248 -10.70 26.86 -14.52
CA ILE A 248 -11.27 28.21 -14.54
C ILE A 248 -10.20 29.32 -14.49
N LYS A 249 -9.12 29.13 -13.73
CA LYS A 249 -8.26 30.26 -13.37
C LYS A 249 -6.83 30.22 -13.87
N ILE A 250 -6.23 29.07 -14.05
CA ILE A 250 -4.77 29.04 -14.19
C ILE A 250 -4.42 27.77 -14.95
N GLY A 251 -3.87 27.89 -16.12
CA GLY A 251 -3.24 26.71 -16.72
C GLY A 251 -2.34 26.00 -15.68
N ARG A 252 -2.29 24.68 -15.72
CA ARG A 252 -1.55 23.79 -14.79
C ARG A 252 -0.10 24.21 -14.50
N ALA A 253 0.47 25.07 -15.31
CA ALA A 253 1.83 25.62 -15.18
C ALA A 253 2.01 26.56 -13.98
N SER A 254 0.97 27.25 -13.50
CA SER A 254 1.15 28.31 -12.49
C SER A 254 1.31 27.79 -11.06
N CYS A 255 0.91 26.56 -10.78
CA CYS A 255 1.18 25.92 -9.48
C CYS A 255 2.64 25.46 -9.35
N ARG A 256 3.34 25.20 -10.47
CA ARG A 256 4.74 24.76 -10.48
C ARG A 256 5.74 25.90 -10.29
N GLU A 257 5.40 27.12 -10.67
CA GLU A 257 6.33 28.26 -10.66
C GLU A 257 6.39 29.01 -9.31
N ARG A 258 5.61 28.60 -8.31
CA ARG A 258 5.51 29.31 -7.01
C ARG A 258 5.98 28.52 -5.79
N VAL A 259 6.74 27.45 -5.98
CA VAL A 259 7.38 26.72 -4.89
C VAL A 259 8.88 26.92 -4.94
#